data_6c18b54523554bd1b2154ddd04ca31be
#
_entry.id   6c18b54523554bd1b2154ddd04ca31be
#
_cell.length_a   1.000
_cell.length_b   1.000
_cell.length_c   1.000
_cell.angle_alpha   90.00
_cell.angle_beta   90.00
_cell.angle_gamma   90.00
#
_symmetry.space_group_name_H-M   'P 1'
#
loop_
_entity.id
_entity.type
_entity.pdbx_description
1 polymer ?
#
loop_
_entity_poly.entity_id
_entity_poly.type
_entity_poly.pdbx_seq_one_letter_code
_entity_poly.pdbx_strand_id
1 'polypeptide(L)'
;MPRARIEGIVLDAMGVLYAHGDDVGELLIPYLRGKGCKLSDRDIEHLYRECSLGRLTTDEFWIEACGPGAYDEDYCRSHRLTDGVIPLLAELKAAGYRLGCLTNDVGEWSTLLRERFGLTEYVPHWVVSADYGIRKPRPEAYDLICSLLATEPGRVLFVDDRAANVEAARKLGMYALHFGQPGLSTMDELRQTLHERFTPW
;
A
#
# COMPACT_ATOMS: atom_id res chain seq x y z
N MET A 1 29.70 -6.48 0.02
CA MET A 1 29.25 -6.69 1.45
C MET A 1 28.42 -7.95 1.51
N PRO A 2 28.40 -8.70 2.64
CA PRO A 2 27.48 -9.83 2.75
C PRO A 2 26.04 -9.35 2.61
N ARG A 3 25.18 -10.17 1.98
CA ARG A 3 23.75 -9.87 1.84
C ARG A 3 23.07 -9.95 3.20
N ALA A 4 22.12 -9.05 3.46
CA ALA A 4 21.30 -9.12 4.66
C ALA A 4 20.29 -10.27 4.54
N ARG A 5 20.11 -11.01 5.62
CA ARG A 5 19.11 -12.08 5.68
C ARG A 5 17.78 -11.51 6.16
N ILE A 6 16.73 -11.72 5.37
CA ILE A 6 15.37 -11.29 5.69
C ILE A 6 14.39 -12.46 5.52
N GLU A 7 13.32 -12.44 6.30
CA GLU A 7 12.25 -13.45 6.26
C GLU A 7 10.98 -12.89 5.60
N GLY A 8 10.72 -11.59 5.84
CA GLY A 8 9.51 -10.93 5.40
C GLY A 8 9.79 -9.76 4.46
N ILE A 9 8.89 -9.56 3.51
CA ILE A 9 8.86 -8.37 2.65
C ILE A 9 7.47 -7.76 2.75
N VAL A 10 7.43 -6.49 3.13
CA VAL A 10 6.20 -5.68 3.26
C VAL A 10 6.23 -4.60 2.21
N LEU A 11 5.19 -4.53 1.41
CA LEU A 11 5.04 -3.56 0.33
C LEU A 11 3.94 -2.56 0.68
N ASP A 12 4.12 -1.30 0.33
CA ASP A 12 3.00 -0.36 0.26
C ASP A 12 2.08 -0.73 -0.92
N ALA A 13 0.85 -0.26 -0.88
CA ALA A 13 -0.09 -0.44 -1.99
C ALA A 13 0.07 0.67 -3.02
N MET A 14 -0.30 1.91 -2.70
CA MET A 14 -0.26 3.03 -3.64
C MET A 14 1.18 3.44 -3.92
N GLY A 15 1.52 3.64 -5.21
CA GLY A 15 2.88 3.98 -5.64
C GLY A 15 3.88 2.81 -5.63
N VAL A 16 3.50 1.63 -5.13
CA VAL A 16 4.32 0.41 -5.15
C VAL A 16 3.58 -0.72 -5.87
N LEU A 17 2.56 -1.33 -5.25
CA LEU A 17 1.74 -2.36 -5.92
C LEU A 17 0.85 -1.75 -7.00
N TYR A 18 0.25 -0.60 -6.74
CA TYR A 18 -0.56 0.17 -7.70
C TYR A 18 0.25 1.36 -8.22
N ALA A 19 0.05 1.69 -9.49
CA ALA A 19 0.90 2.64 -10.22
C ALA A 19 0.82 4.09 -9.73
N HIS A 20 -0.31 4.49 -9.12
CA HIS A 20 -0.50 5.86 -8.64
C HIS A 20 -0.14 5.98 -7.16
N GLY A 21 0.83 6.82 -6.83
CA GLY A 21 1.26 7.07 -5.45
C GLY A 21 0.40 8.11 -4.72
N ASP A 22 -0.18 9.05 -5.49
CA ASP A 22 -1.18 10.01 -5.01
C ASP A 22 -2.55 9.68 -5.64
N ASP A 23 -3.11 8.54 -5.24
CA ASP A 23 -4.40 8.06 -5.73
C ASP A 23 -5.55 9.05 -5.46
N VAL A 24 -5.48 9.81 -4.37
CA VAL A 24 -6.47 10.85 -4.06
C VAL A 24 -6.39 11.98 -5.09
N GLY A 25 -5.21 12.54 -5.31
CA GLY A 25 -5.02 13.64 -6.27
C GLY A 25 -5.16 13.19 -7.72
N GLU A 26 -4.61 12.03 -8.08
CA GLU A 26 -4.54 11.56 -9.46
C GLU A 26 -5.81 10.83 -9.93
N LEU A 27 -6.55 10.18 -9.04
CA LEU A 27 -7.71 9.36 -9.40
C LEU A 27 -9.01 9.82 -8.73
N LEU A 28 -9.05 9.96 -7.38
CA LEU A 28 -10.28 10.21 -6.65
C LEU A 28 -10.86 11.60 -6.94
N ILE A 29 -10.05 12.64 -6.84
CA ILE A 29 -10.49 14.02 -7.11
C ILE A 29 -10.99 14.17 -8.55
N PRO A 30 -10.26 13.74 -9.60
CA PRO A 30 -10.76 13.75 -10.96
C PRO A 30 -12.07 12.96 -11.15
N TYR A 31 -12.17 11.77 -10.54
CA TYR A 31 -13.37 10.97 -10.59
C TYR A 31 -14.58 11.73 -10.00
N LEU A 32 -14.42 12.29 -8.79
CA LEU A 32 -15.46 13.08 -8.12
C LEU A 32 -15.85 14.34 -8.91
N ARG A 33 -14.88 15.01 -9.54
CA ARG A 33 -15.19 16.15 -10.44
C ARG A 33 -16.05 15.72 -11.62
N GLY A 34 -15.78 14.52 -12.19
CA GLY A 34 -16.62 13.92 -13.23
C GLY A 34 -18.05 13.60 -12.78
N LYS A 35 -18.27 13.33 -11.49
CA LYS A 35 -19.60 13.14 -10.89
C LYS A 35 -20.25 14.45 -10.43
N GLY A 36 -19.62 15.60 -10.62
CA GLY A 36 -20.15 16.91 -10.28
C GLY A 36 -19.91 17.38 -8.84
N CYS A 37 -19.01 16.71 -8.10
CA CYS A 37 -18.61 17.11 -6.75
C CYS A 37 -18.14 18.57 -6.70
N LYS A 38 -18.63 19.32 -5.70
CA LYS A 38 -18.30 20.73 -5.49
C LYS A 38 -17.41 20.97 -4.26
N LEU A 39 -17.10 19.94 -3.50
CA LEU A 39 -16.20 20.05 -2.35
C LEU A 39 -14.82 20.54 -2.79
N SER A 40 -14.11 21.24 -1.93
CA SER A 40 -12.70 21.56 -2.18
C SER A 40 -11.85 20.29 -2.17
N ASP A 41 -10.68 20.33 -2.81
CA ASP A 41 -9.75 19.18 -2.78
C ASP A 41 -9.36 18.83 -1.34
N ARG A 42 -9.16 19.85 -0.50
CA ARG A 42 -8.88 19.69 0.93
C ARG A 42 -10.01 18.95 1.69
N ASP A 43 -11.28 19.24 1.37
CA ASP A 43 -12.42 18.58 2.00
C ASP A 43 -12.49 17.12 1.55
N ILE A 44 -12.21 16.84 0.27
CA ILE A 44 -12.13 15.47 -0.26
C ILE A 44 -11.00 14.70 0.42
N GLU A 45 -9.81 15.28 0.55
CA GLU A 45 -8.68 14.68 1.26
C GLU A 45 -9.03 14.40 2.74
N HIS A 46 -9.79 15.30 3.37
CA HIS A 46 -10.25 15.10 4.74
C HIS A 46 -11.22 13.92 4.84
N LEU A 47 -12.23 13.84 3.97
CA LEU A 47 -13.17 12.72 3.91
C LEU A 47 -12.45 11.39 3.66
N TYR A 48 -11.56 11.36 2.67
CA TYR A 48 -10.73 10.18 2.40
C TYR A 48 -9.93 9.75 3.63
N ARG A 49 -9.33 10.73 4.33
CA ARG A 49 -8.57 10.45 5.54
C ARG A 49 -9.44 9.82 6.63
N GLU A 50 -10.66 10.32 6.84
CA GLU A 50 -11.58 9.74 7.83
C GLU A 50 -12.03 8.32 7.45
N CYS A 51 -12.33 8.08 6.15
CA CYS A 51 -12.58 6.73 5.62
C CYS A 51 -11.37 5.80 5.85
N SER A 52 -10.17 6.26 5.52
CA SER A 52 -8.95 5.47 5.68
C SER A 52 -8.51 5.27 7.14
N LEU A 53 -9.23 5.83 8.09
CA LEU A 53 -9.13 5.58 9.53
C LEU A 53 -10.32 4.75 10.05
N GLY A 54 -11.23 4.31 9.18
CA GLY A 54 -12.44 3.58 9.55
C GLY A 54 -13.46 4.40 10.36
N ARG A 55 -13.38 5.73 10.29
CA ARG A 55 -14.30 6.65 11.00
C ARG A 55 -15.49 7.09 10.16
N LEU A 56 -15.41 6.84 8.87
CA LEU A 56 -16.44 7.11 7.87
C LEU A 56 -16.51 5.91 6.95
N THR A 57 -17.72 5.46 6.64
CA THR A 57 -17.94 4.39 5.64
C THR A 57 -17.83 4.95 4.23
N THR A 58 -17.65 4.09 3.23
CA THR A 58 -17.65 4.53 1.82
C THR A 58 -19.02 5.09 1.40
N ASP A 59 -20.11 4.52 1.89
CA ASP A 59 -21.47 5.06 1.63
C ASP A 59 -21.61 6.50 2.14
N GLU A 60 -21.19 6.77 3.38
CA GLU A 60 -21.21 8.11 3.95
C GLU A 60 -20.28 9.06 3.17
N PHE A 61 -19.09 8.59 2.79
CA PHE A 61 -18.19 9.35 1.94
C PHE A 61 -18.84 9.77 0.62
N TRP A 62 -19.47 8.83 -0.10
CA TRP A 62 -20.08 9.13 -1.39
C TRP A 62 -21.27 10.06 -1.25
N ILE A 63 -22.11 9.85 -0.22
CA ILE A 63 -23.26 10.74 0.07
C ILE A 63 -22.79 12.17 0.25
N GLU A 64 -21.72 12.40 1.01
CA GLU A 64 -21.19 13.74 1.26
C GLU A 64 -20.47 14.33 0.04
N ALA A 65 -19.73 13.50 -0.71
CA ALA A 65 -18.94 13.97 -1.85
C ALA A 65 -19.76 14.24 -3.10
N CYS A 66 -20.75 13.39 -3.46
CA CYS A 66 -21.49 13.50 -4.72
C CYS A 66 -22.93 12.98 -4.68
N GLY A 67 -23.44 12.63 -3.50
CA GLY A 67 -24.78 12.09 -3.33
C GLY A 67 -24.82 10.55 -3.33
N PRO A 68 -25.99 9.96 -3.03
CA PRO A 68 -26.13 8.51 -2.88
C PRO A 68 -25.88 7.77 -4.18
N GLY A 69 -25.17 6.61 -4.11
CA GLY A 69 -24.84 5.76 -5.25
C GLY A 69 -23.81 4.72 -4.89
N ALA A 70 -23.72 3.64 -5.68
CA ALA A 70 -22.72 2.60 -5.53
C ALA A 70 -21.52 2.91 -6.46
N TYR A 71 -20.55 3.65 -5.96
CA TYR A 71 -19.44 4.17 -6.77
C TYR A 71 -18.12 3.42 -6.56
N ASP A 72 -18.00 2.57 -5.54
CA ASP A 72 -16.75 1.92 -5.14
C ASP A 72 -16.09 1.15 -6.29
N GLU A 73 -16.85 0.23 -6.93
CA GLU A 73 -16.32 -0.53 -8.05
C GLU A 73 -15.93 0.33 -9.25
N ASP A 74 -16.76 1.36 -9.56
CA ASP A 74 -16.52 2.25 -10.68
C ASP A 74 -15.25 3.09 -10.45
N TYR A 75 -15.08 3.61 -9.24
CA TYR A 75 -13.84 4.30 -8.83
C TYR A 75 -12.64 3.37 -8.88
N CYS A 76 -12.74 2.18 -8.29
CA CYS A 76 -11.64 1.20 -8.27
C CYS A 76 -11.20 0.75 -9.67
N ARG A 77 -12.05 0.86 -10.70
CA ARG A 77 -11.67 0.56 -12.11
C ARG A 77 -10.60 1.49 -12.66
N SER A 78 -10.43 2.68 -12.11
CA SER A 78 -9.39 3.63 -12.54
C SER A 78 -7.97 3.19 -12.13
N HIS A 79 -7.86 2.31 -11.14
CA HIS A 79 -6.57 1.82 -10.67
C HIS A 79 -5.96 0.78 -11.62
N ARG A 80 -4.64 0.73 -11.64
CA ARG A 80 -3.85 -0.26 -12.37
C ARG A 80 -2.67 -0.72 -11.53
N LEU A 81 -2.21 -1.94 -11.76
CA LEU A 81 -0.96 -2.42 -11.15
C LEU A 81 0.25 -1.66 -11.71
N THR A 82 1.29 -1.56 -10.89
CA THR A 82 2.63 -1.24 -11.37
C THR A 82 3.14 -2.37 -12.26
N ASP A 83 3.75 -2.02 -13.38
CA ASP A 83 4.25 -3.01 -14.33
C ASP A 83 5.27 -3.94 -13.65
N GLY A 84 5.09 -5.24 -13.85
CA GLY A 84 5.98 -6.27 -13.29
C GLY A 84 5.67 -6.72 -11.85
N VAL A 85 4.61 -6.19 -11.20
CA VAL A 85 4.22 -6.58 -9.81
C VAL A 85 3.97 -8.07 -9.70
N ILE A 86 3.10 -8.64 -10.52
CA ILE A 86 2.70 -10.06 -10.40
C ILE A 86 3.90 -11.00 -10.57
N PRO A 87 4.74 -10.86 -11.61
CA PRO A 87 5.96 -11.66 -11.74
C PRO A 87 6.89 -11.57 -10.52
N LEU A 88 7.10 -10.35 -9.98
CA LEU A 88 7.93 -10.16 -8.81
C LEU A 88 7.33 -10.85 -7.57
N LEU A 89 6.03 -10.67 -7.30
CA LEU A 89 5.37 -11.31 -6.16
C LEU A 89 5.44 -12.86 -6.25
N ALA A 90 5.24 -13.43 -7.44
CA ALA A 90 5.35 -14.86 -7.68
C ALA A 90 6.77 -15.38 -7.37
N GLU A 91 7.80 -14.65 -7.81
CA GLU A 91 9.20 -14.96 -7.54
C GLU A 91 9.51 -14.90 -6.04
N LEU A 92 9.10 -13.83 -5.36
CA LEU A 92 9.34 -13.69 -3.92
C LEU A 92 8.63 -14.76 -3.10
N LYS A 93 7.40 -15.12 -3.47
CA LYS A 93 6.64 -16.22 -2.86
C LYS A 93 7.37 -17.56 -3.07
N ALA A 94 7.82 -17.84 -4.29
CA ALA A 94 8.58 -19.05 -4.61
C ALA A 94 9.93 -19.12 -3.89
N ALA A 95 10.57 -17.97 -3.63
CA ALA A 95 11.78 -17.88 -2.83
C ALA A 95 11.56 -18.07 -1.32
N GLY A 96 10.29 -18.20 -0.87
CA GLY A 96 9.94 -18.49 0.52
C GLY A 96 9.81 -17.27 1.43
N TYR A 97 9.79 -16.05 0.88
CA TYR A 97 9.52 -14.85 1.68
C TYR A 97 8.08 -14.82 2.18
N ARG A 98 7.89 -14.37 3.42
CA ARG A 98 6.58 -14.01 3.95
C ARG A 98 6.19 -12.63 3.41
N LEU A 99 5.12 -12.57 2.62
CA LEU A 99 4.71 -11.34 1.96
C LEU A 99 3.55 -10.68 2.70
N GLY A 100 3.66 -9.36 2.88
CA GLY A 100 2.63 -8.53 3.48
C GLY A 100 2.47 -7.20 2.74
N CYS A 101 1.31 -6.59 2.94
CA CYS A 101 1.05 -5.21 2.52
C CYS A 101 0.69 -4.37 3.75
N LEU A 102 1.26 -3.17 3.83
CA LEU A 102 0.93 -2.17 4.85
C LEU A 102 0.54 -0.88 4.13
N THR A 103 -0.75 -0.56 4.14
CA THR A 103 -1.30 0.55 3.34
C THR A 103 -2.16 1.51 4.17
N ASN A 104 -2.10 2.80 3.80
CA ASN A 104 -3.01 3.83 4.29
C ASN A 104 -4.19 3.97 3.32
N ASP A 105 -5.19 3.12 3.46
CA ASP A 105 -6.26 2.98 2.47
C ASP A 105 -7.63 2.78 3.13
N VAL A 106 -8.68 2.91 2.34
CA VAL A 106 -10.07 2.61 2.69
C VAL A 106 -10.29 1.10 2.61
N GLY A 107 -10.94 0.51 3.61
CA GLY A 107 -11.07 -0.93 3.75
C GLY A 107 -11.76 -1.61 2.56
N GLU A 108 -12.92 -1.07 2.15
CA GLU A 108 -13.72 -1.56 1.03
C GLU A 108 -12.94 -1.48 -0.29
N TRP A 109 -12.30 -0.33 -0.57
CA TRP A 109 -11.53 -0.15 -1.80
C TRP A 109 -10.29 -1.04 -1.85
N SER A 110 -9.57 -1.15 -0.72
CA SER A 110 -8.46 -2.09 -0.61
C SER A 110 -8.90 -3.53 -0.90
N THR A 111 -10.06 -3.95 -0.41
CA THR A 111 -10.61 -5.28 -0.66
C THR A 111 -10.94 -5.48 -2.14
N LEU A 112 -11.68 -4.55 -2.75
CA LEU A 112 -12.03 -4.60 -4.18
C LEU A 112 -10.79 -4.64 -5.07
N LEU A 113 -9.77 -3.83 -4.76
CA LEU A 113 -8.55 -3.77 -5.56
C LEU A 113 -7.72 -5.06 -5.47
N ARG A 114 -7.48 -5.57 -4.25
CA ARG A 114 -6.69 -6.80 -4.09
C ARG A 114 -7.38 -8.04 -4.70
N GLU A 115 -8.72 -8.11 -4.67
CA GLU A 115 -9.50 -9.16 -5.33
C GLU A 115 -9.44 -9.02 -6.85
N ARG A 116 -9.72 -7.83 -7.37
CA ARG A 116 -9.68 -7.54 -8.81
C ARG A 116 -8.36 -7.91 -9.45
N PHE A 117 -7.25 -7.67 -8.78
CA PHE A 117 -5.92 -7.95 -9.30
C PHE A 117 -5.33 -9.29 -8.85
N GLY A 118 -6.08 -10.10 -8.09
CA GLY A 118 -5.63 -11.41 -7.61
C GLY A 118 -4.45 -11.35 -6.65
N LEU A 119 -4.25 -10.22 -5.96
CA LEU A 119 -3.10 -10.01 -5.08
C LEU A 119 -3.14 -10.90 -3.84
N THR A 120 -4.32 -11.34 -3.40
CA THR A 120 -4.50 -12.23 -2.24
C THR A 120 -3.84 -13.59 -2.44
N GLU A 121 -3.62 -14.01 -3.70
CA GLU A 121 -2.88 -15.24 -4.00
C GLU A 121 -1.41 -15.15 -3.57
N TYR A 122 -0.81 -13.96 -3.67
CA TYR A 122 0.61 -13.73 -3.43
C TYR A 122 0.87 -13.11 -2.06
N VAL A 123 0.04 -12.17 -1.64
CA VAL A 123 0.19 -11.40 -0.41
C VAL A 123 -0.95 -11.76 0.56
N PRO A 124 -0.72 -12.71 1.49
CA PRO A 124 -1.78 -13.16 2.39
C PRO A 124 -2.02 -12.23 3.59
N HIS A 125 -1.07 -11.35 3.91
CA HIS A 125 -1.13 -10.49 5.09
C HIS A 125 -1.30 -9.02 4.70
N TRP A 126 -2.42 -8.43 5.12
CA TRP A 126 -2.75 -7.02 4.87
C TRP A 126 -3.00 -6.29 6.18
N VAL A 127 -2.34 -5.15 6.33
CA VAL A 127 -2.68 -4.13 7.32
C VAL A 127 -3.18 -2.91 6.56
N VAL A 128 -4.49 -2.76 6.53
CA VAL A 128 -5.17 -1.60 5.93
C VAL A 128 -5.53 -0.65 7.05
N SER A 129 -5.18 0.62 6.93
CA SER A 129 -5.34 1.59 8.02
C SER A 129 -6.78 1.74 8.51
N ALA A 130 -7.77 1.58 7.63
CA ALA A 130 -9.18 1.64 7.99
C ALA A 130 -9.60 0.52 8.97
N ASP A 131 -9.03 -0.68 8.83
CA ASP A 131 -9.39 -1.84 9.66
C ASP A 131 -8.92 -1.69 11.11
N TYR A 132 -7.87 -0.89 11.34
CA TYR A 132 -7.21 -0.74 12.65
C TYR A 132 -7.28 0.68 13.22
N GLY A 133 -7.77 1.67 12.46
CA GLY A 133 -7.77 3.07 12.86
C GLY A 133 -6.37 3.69 12.99
N ILE A 134 -5.36 3.09 12.36
CA ILE A 134 -3.94 3.47 12.51
C ILE A 134 -3.32 3.61 11.12
N ARG A 135 -2.63 4.73 10.87
CA ARG A 135 -1.96 5.02 9.59
C ARG A 135 -0.45 5.09 9.75
N LYS A 136 0.31 4.64 8.73
CA LYS A 136 1.72 5.04 8.57
C LYS A 136 1.83 6.58 8.62
N PRO A 137 2.86 7.15 9.21
CA PRO A 137 4.08 6.53 9.77
C PRO A 137 4.01 6.21 11.27
N ARG A 138 2.83 5.97 11.87
CA ARG A 138 2.74 5.59 13.28
C ARG A 138 3.37 4.22 13.53
N PRO A 139 4.22 4.06 14.58
CA PRO A 139 4.94 2.81 14.88
C PRO A 139 4.02 1.59 14.96
N GLU A 140 2.84 1.76 15.54
CA GLU A 140 1.88 0.68 15.79
C GLU A 140 1.43 -0.01 14.48
N ALA A 141 1.44 0.71 13.34
CA ALA A 141 1.11 0.12 12.04
C ALA A 141 2.18 -0.89 11.58
N TYR A 142 3.44 -0.62 11.86
CA TYR A 142 4.56 -1.51 11.53
C TYR A 142 4.62 -2.71 12.49
N ASP A 143 4.31 -2.51 13.77
CA ASP A 143 4.22 -3.60 14.76
C ASP A 143 3.12 -4.59 14.37
N LEU A 144 1.97 -4.10 13.88
CA LEU A 144 0.87 -4.94 13.40
C LEU A 144 1.31 -5.85 12.25
N ILE A 145 1.94 -5.30 11.22
CA ILE A 145 2.34 -6.11 10.07
C ILE A 145 3.46 -7.09 10.43
N CYS A 146 4.42 -6.72 11.28
CA CYS A 146 5.44 -7.64 11.79
C CYS A 146 4.82 -8.80 12.58
N SER A 147 3.79 -8.50 13.40
CA SER A 147 3.04 -9.50 14.16
C SER A 147 2.30 -10.47 13.25
N LEU A 148 1.61 -9.98 12.21
CA LEU A 148 0.93 -10.82 11.22
C LEU A 148 1.90 -11.71 10.45
N LEU A 149 3.09 -11.19 10.13
CA LEU A 149 4.16 -11.97 9.49
C LEU A 149 4.85 -12.93 10.46
N ALA A 150 4.59 -12.85 11.76
CA ALA A 150 5.35 -13.54 12.80
C ALA A 150 6.87 -13.39 12.59
N THR A 151 7.33 -12.15 12.37
CA THR A 151 8.71 -11.84 12.01
C THR A 151 9.18 -10.58 12.74
N GLU A 152 10.37 -10.64 13.32
CA GLU A 152 10.99 -9.49 13.98
C GLU A 152 11.34 -8.38 12.99
N PRO A 153 11.23 -7.07 13.36
CA PRO A 153 11.49 -5.95 12.48
C PRO A 153 12.85 -6.03 11.76
N GLY A 154 13.91 -6.45 12.45
CA GLY A 154 15.26 -6.60 11.87
C GLY A 154 15.40 -7.67 10.78
N ARG A 155 14.35 -8.44 10.53
CA ARG A 155 14.27 -9.45 9.45
C ARG A 155 13.21 -9.14 8.41
N VAL A 156 12.63 -7.95 8.47
CA VAL A 156 11.62 -7.47 7.52
C VAL A 156 12.22 -6.37 6.66
N LEU A 157 11.96 -6.46 5.36
CA LEU A 157 12.18 -5.38 4.41
C LEU A 157 10.84 -4.69 4.13
N PHE A 158 10.80 -3.38 4.31
CA PHE A 158 9.67 -2.52 3.94
C PHE A 158 9.98 -1.74 2.67
N VAL A 159 9.05 -1.65 1.75
CA VAL A 159 9.16 -0.90 0.48
C VAL A 159 7.99 0.07 0.38
N ASP A 160 8.27 1.35 0.27
CA ASP A 160 7.24 2.41 0.27
C ASP A 160 7.74 3.61 -0.56
N ASP A 161 6.85 4.32 -1.23
CA ASP A 161 7.17 5.48 -2.06
C ASP A 161 7.29 6.79 -1.26
N ARG A 162 6.92 6.78 0.02
CA ARG A 162 6.95 7.96 0.89
C ARG A 162 8.13 7.93 1.86
N ALA A 163 9.02 8.91 1.74
CA ALA A 163 10.21 9.01 2.59
C ALA A 163 9.91 8.95 4.09
N ALA A 164 8.81 9.58 4.54
CA ALA A 164 8.42 9.58 5.95
C ALA A 164 8.11 8.17 6.48
N ASN A 165 7.46 7.33 5.67
CA ASN A 165 7.13 5.95 6.01
C ASN A 165 8.40 5.08 6.06
N VAL A 166 9.28 5.24 5.06
CA VAL A 166 10.58 4.55 5.00
C VAL A 166 11.44 4.88 6.22
N GLU A 167 11.50 6.14 6.60
CA GLU A 167 12.27 6.58 7.76
C GLU A 167 11.68 6.04 9.07
N ALA A 168 10.36 5.99 9.21
CA ALA A 168 9.71 5.39 10.37
C ALA A 168 10.04 3.90 10.50
N ALA A 169 9.97 3.13 9.39
CA ALA A 169 10.35 1.72 9.39
C ALA A 169 11.81 1.50 9.82
N ARG A 170 12.74 2.34 9.32
CA ARG A 170 14.16 2.28 9.71
C ARG A 170 14.38 2.53 11.21
N LYS A 171 13.65 3.48 11.79
CA LYS A 171 13.73 3.77 13.24
C LYS A 171 13.27 2.59 14.10
N LEU A 172 12.41 1.73 13.55
CA LEU A 172 11.94 0.50 14.20
C LEU A 172 12.87 -0.70 13.95
N GLY A 173 14.00 -0.48 13.26
CA GLY A 173 14.98 -1.53 12.98
C GLY A 173 14.70 -2.37 11.74
N MET A 174 13.69 -2.03 10.94
CA MET A 174 13.42 -2.69 9.66
C MET A 174 14.45 -2.27 8.61
N TYR A 175 14.76 -3.16 7.67
CA TYR A 175 15.29 -2.71 6.40
C TYR A 175 14.21 -1.94 5.66
N ALA A 176 14.57 -0.84 4.97
CA ALA A 176 13.56 -0.10 4.23
C ALA A 176 14.14 0.53 2.95
N LEU A 177 13.39 0.42 1.86
CA LEU A 177 13.69 0.95 0.55
C LEU A 177 12.67 2.01 0.16
N HIS A 178 13.18 3.15 -0.31
CA HIS A 178 12.34 4.24 -0.83
C HIS A 178 12.14 4.01 -2.34
N PHE A 179 10.99 3.48 -2.71
CA PHE A 179 10.61 3.23 -4.10
C PHE A 179 10.28 4.55 -4.83
N GLY A 180 10.38 4.56 -6.15
CA GLY A 180 10.15 5.78 -6.96
C GLY A 180 11.38 6.70 -7.05
N GLN A 181 12.53 6.32 -6.48
CA GLN A 181 13.78 7.07 -6.61
C GLN A 181 14.61 6.59 -7.81
N PRO A 182 15.52 7.43 -8.35
CA PRO A 182 16.42 6.98 -9.42
C PRO A 182 17.16 5.69 -9.07
N GLY A 183 17.04 4.68 -9.94
CA GLY A 183 17.60 3.35 -9.73
C GLY A 183 16.77 2.42 -8.84
N LEU A 184 15.58 2.85 -8.41
CA LEU A 184 14.60 2.03 -7.68
C LEU A 184 13.16 2.52 -7.94
N SER A 185 12.78 2.60 -9.22
CA SER A 185 11.49 3.15 -9.67
C SER A 185 10.66 2.14 -10.48
N THR A 186 11.22 0.98 -10.75
CA THR A 186 10.57 -0.12 -11.46
C THR A 186 10.66 -1.42 -10.67
N MET A 187 9.78 -2.38 -10.96
CA MET A 187 9.83 -3.70 -10.33
C MET A 187 11.09 -4.49 -10.72
N ASP A 188 11.67 -4.23 -11.89
CA ASP A 188 12.95 -4.84 -12.29
C ASP A 188 14.12 -4.28 -11.47
N GLU A 189 14.18 -2.98 -11.24
CA GLU A 189 15.16 -2.36 -10.34
C GLU A 189 14.99 -2.84 -8.89
N LEU A 190 13.76 -3.00 -8.43
CA LEU A 190 13.48 -3.58 -7.11
C LEU A 190 13.96 -5.04 -7.04
N ARG A 191 13.65 -5.86 -8.03
CA ARG A 191 14.15 -7.25 -8.15
C ARG A 191 15.67 -7.31 -8.08
N GLN A 192 16.35 -6.49 -8.89
CA GLN A 192 17.80 -6.42 -8.88
C GLN A 192 18.34 -6.04 -7.50
N THR A 193 17.78 -4.99 -6.87
CA THR A 193 18.17 -4.55 -5.53
C THR A 193 18.00 -5.66 -4.49
N LEU A 194 16.88 -6.39 -4.57
CA LEU A 194 16.61 -7.52 -3.68
C LEU A 194 17.67 -8.61 -3.83
N HIS A 195 17.99 -9.02 -5.05
CA HIS A 195 19.02 -10.04 -5.34
C HIS A 195 20.42 -9.63 -4.89
N GLU A 196 20.78 -8.35 -5.02
CA GLU A 196 22.09 -7.84 -4.65
C GLU A 196 22.28 -7.69 -3.13
N ARG A 197 21.25 -7.28 -2.41
CA ARG A 197 21.36 -6.83 -1.02
C ARG A 197 20.79 -7.80 0.01
N PHE A 198 19.84 -8.66 -0.41
CA PHE A 198 19.11 -9.53 0.51
C PHE A 198 19.16 -10.99 0.10
N THR A 199 18.96 -11.88 1.08
CA THR A 199 18.75 -13.32 0.87
C THR A 199 17.61 -13.80 1.74
N PRO A 200 16.86 -14.84 1.34
CA PRO A 200 15.91 -15.51 2.22
C PRO A 200 16.58 -16.04 3.48
N TRP A 201 15.84 -16.08 4.58
CA TRP A 201 16.31 -16.65 5.85
C TRP A 201 16.51 -18.14 5.78
#